data_8193a45e072c1330c4ec9461b50207bc
#
_entry.id   8193a45e072c1330c4ec9461b50207bc
#
_cell.length_a   1.000
_cell.length_b   1.000
_cell.length_c   1.000
_cell.angle_alpha   90.00
_cell.angle_beta   90.00
_cell.angle_gamma   90.00
#
_symmetry.space_group_name_H-M   'P 1'
#
loop_
_entity.id
_entity.type
_entity.pdbx_description
1 polymer ?
#
loop_
_entity_poly.entity_id
_entity_poly.type
_entity_poly.pdbx_seq_one_letter_code
_entity_poly.pdbx_strand_id
1 'polypeptide(L)'
;VLITGGKMTKALQLARSFHCAGHRVILAESAKYRFTGHRFSRAVDAFYCIPEPTAPGYDDALFEVIRYEAVDNFVPVSSPSSSVQDARARYLLDGICEVMHAGEDVVRMLDDKAEFSKVAVALGLRVPDWARITDPQQIVNFNFPRGRSYILKRIAYSPVGRLDLPRLSKRTPQHNAALAQWLPISEDDPWILQEFIAGREYCTHGTVISGRLQVYACCESSPSQLNYAMVDKPEIRSWVEQFVGALGVTGQFSFDFIQAADGEVFAIECNPRTHSAITMFHNHPQLASAYFEDGHPVITPLAGARPAYWIYHEVWRLLTQRGRRARLKSILRGQDAIFTWWDPLPYLMVHHLQIPALLIGNLRRRRGWTKIDFNIGKLVEPDGD
;
A
#
# COMPACT_ATOMS: atom_id res chain seq x y z
N VAL A 1 21.16 -3.86 4.39
CA VAL A 1 19.89 -3.29 3.87
C VAL A 1 19.16 -2.56 4.98
N LEU A 2 18.71 -1.31 4.76
CA LEU A 2 17.84 -0.55 5.65
C LEU A 2 16.38 -0.65 5.16
N ILE A 3 15.45 -0.93 6.08
CA ILE A 3 14.01 -0.96 5.81
C ILE A 3 13.32 0.01 6.78
N THR A 4 12.57 0.99 6.27
CA THR A 4 11.68 1.83 7.09
C THR A 4 10.29 1.21 7.21
N GLY A 5 9.41 1.85 8.01
CA GLY A 5 8.05 1.31 8.25
C GLY A 5 8.03 0.01 9.04
N GLY A 6 8.95 -0.11 9.99
CA GLY A 6 9.22 -1.32 10.76
C GLY A 6 8.04 -1.91 11.52
N LYS A 7 6.97 -1.11 11.75
CA LYS A 7 5.73 -1.59 12.37
C LYS A 7 4.83 -2.42 11.42
N MET A 8 5.08 -2.32 10.09
CA MET A 8 4.22 -2.94 9.07
C MET A 8 4.64 -4.38 8.76
N THR A 9 3.69 -5.30 8.64
CA THR A 9 3.95 -6.72 8.34
C THR A 9 4.76 -6.91 7.05
N LYS A 10 4.55 -6.05 6.06
CA LYS A 10 5.30 -6.07 4.80
C LYS A 10 6.79 -5.75 5.01
N ALA A 11 7.16 -4.91 5.96
CA ALA A 11 8.56 -4.69 6.33
C ALA A 11 9.18 -5.93 6.97
N LEU A 12 8.44 -6.62 7.84
CA LEU A 12 8.87 -7.91 8.42
C LEU A 12 9.07 -8.97 7.34
N GLN A 13 8.16 -9.05 6.35
CA GLN A 13 8.28 -10.01 5.24
C GLN A 13 9.56 -9.76 4.44
N LEU A 14 9.85 -8.52 4.08
CA LEU A 14 11.08 -8.15 3.37
C LEU A 14 12.32 -8.43 4.22
N ALA A 15 12.30 -8.05 5.50
CA ALA A 15 13.39 -8.31 6.42
C ALA A 15 13.75 -9.80 6.48
N ARG A 16 12.75 -10.68 6.61
CA ARG A 16 12.95 -12.14 6.62
C ARG A 16 13.53 -12.65 5.30
N SER A 17 13.04 -12.17 4.18
CA SER A 17 13.52 -12.59 2.86
C SER A 17 14.96 -12.17 2.62
N PHE A 18 15.32 -10.95 2.98
CA PHE A 18 16.69 -10.45 2.83
C PHE A 18 17.67 -11.14 3.80
N HIS A 19 17.26 -11.36 5.04
CA HIS A 19 18.04 -12.12 6.01
C HIS A 19 18.31 -13.56 5.55
N CYS A 20 17.28 -14.26 5.04
CA CYS A 20 17.44 -15.61 4.50
C CYS A 20 18.36 -15.67 3.28
N ALA A 21 18.52 -14.58 2.55
CA ALA A 21 19.47 -14.43 1.45
C ALA A 21 20.88 -14.01 1.91
N GLY A 22 21.10 -13.86 3.23
CA GLY A 22 22.41 -13.54 3.82
C GLY A 22 22.69 -12.05 3.99
N HIS A 23 21.71 -11.18 3.75
CA HIS A 23 21.88 -9.75 3.98
C HIS A 23 21.76 -9.40 5.46
N ARG A 24 22.58 -8.44 5.92
CA ARG A 24 22.39 -7.77 7.21
C ARG A 24 21.24 -6.80 7.11
N VAL A 25 20.23 -6.91 7.99
CA VAL A 25 18.99 -6.16 7.93
C VAL A 25 18.87 -5.19 9.11
N ILE A 26 18.74 -3.92 8.78
CA ILE A 26 18.47 -2.83 9.71
C ILE A 26 17.01 -2.42 9.54
N LEU A 27 16.27 -2.32 10.65
CA LEU A 27 14.89 -1.88 10.66
C LEU A 27 14.77 -0.52 11.34
N ALA A 28 14.09 0.43 10.73
CA ALA A 28 13.84 1.74 11.29
C ALA A 28 12.34 2.03 11.42
N GLU A 29 11.96 2.70 12.51
CA GLU A 29 10.58 3.10 12.77
C GLU A 29 10.54 4.34 13.67
N SER A 30 9.44 5.09 13.65
CA SER A 30 9.27 6.25 14.51
C SER A 30 9.17 5.89 16.00
N ALA A 31 9.56 6.82 16.87
CA ALA A 31 9.60 6.64 18.33
C ALA A 31 8.23 6.27 18.94
N LYS A 32 7.12 6.66 18.29
CA LYS A 32 5.75 6.26 18.66
C LYS A 32 5.61 4.72 18.66
N TYR A 33 6.30 4.05 17.74
CA TYR A 33 6.26 2.60 17.55
C TYR A 33 7.54 1.88 17.98
N ARG A 34 8.33 2.46 18.90
CA ARG A 34 9.57 1.86 19.44
C ARG A 34 9.40 0.43 19.99
N PHE A 35 8.19 0.06 20.37
CA PHE A 35 7.84 -1.28 20.84
C PHE A 35 7.23 -2.16 19.75
N THR A 36 7.48 -1.83 18.46
CA THR A 36 7.02 -2.71 17.38
C THR A 36 7.52 -4.13 17.59
N GLY A 37 6.61 -5.10 17.43
CA GLY A 37 6.95 -6.51 17.61
C GLY A 37 7.98 -7.00 16.61
N HIS A 38 8.06 -6.38 15.44
CA HIS A 38 8.96 -6.77 14.36
C HIS A 38 10.43 -6.57 14.69
N ARG A 39 10.78 -5.62 15.57
CA ARG A 39 12.17 -5.43 16.03
C ARG A 39 12.75 -6.65 16.75
N PHE A 40 11.90 -7.55 17.24
CA PHE A 40 12.33 -8.79 17.92
C PHE A 40 12.49 -9.98 16.96
N SER A 41 12.37 -9.75 15.66
CA SER A 41 12.65 -10.76 14.65
C SER A 41 14.13 -11.16 14.64
N ARG A 42 14.37 -12.45 14.47
CA ARG A 42 15.72 -12.98 14.21
C ARG A 42 16.32 -12.48 12.90
N ALA A 43 15.46 -11.96 12.02
CA ALA A 43 15.86 -11.38 10.75
C ALA A 43 16.28 -9.90 10.87
N VAL A 44 16.25 -9.31 12.06
CA VAL A 44 16.58 -7.89 12.29
C VAL A 44 17.85 -7.80 13.11
N ASP A 45 18.93 -7.37 12.51
CA ASP A 45 20.26 -7.25 13.14
C ASP A 45 20.39 -5.98 13.97
N ALA A 46 19.73 -4.89 13.54
CA ALA A 46 19.69 -3.62 14.27
C ALA A 46 18.33 -2.93 14.12
N PHE A 47 17.93 -2.15 15.13
CA PHE A 47 16.69 -1.39 15.11
C PHE A 47 16.94 0.05 15.56
N TYR A 48 16.48 1.01 14.75
CA TYR A 48 16.63 2.44 15.01
C TYR A 48 15.27 3.12 15.19
N CYS A 49 15.21 4.00 16.19
CA CYS A 49 14.10 4.95 16.31
C CYS A 49 14.51 6.24 15.59
N ILE A 50 13.74 6.60 14.58
CA ILE A 50 13.94 7.83 13.80
C ILE A 50 12.74 8.78 14.02
N PRO A 51 12.83 10.06 13.65
CA PRO A 51 11.70 10.97 13.65
C PRO A 51 10.53 10.45 12.79
N GLU A 52 9.33 10.97 13.01
CA GLU A 52 8.21 10.76 12.07
C GLU A 52 8.57 11.33 10.69
N PRO A 53 8.13 10.72 9.59
CA PRO A 53 8.52 11.15 8.23
C PRO A 53 8.27 12.62 7.91
N THR A 54 7.21 13.19 8.49
CA THR A 54 6.85 14.61 8.32
C THR A 54 7.53 15.55 9.33
N ALA A 55 8.28 15.01 10.29
CA ALA A 55 8.96 15.81 11.30
C ALA A 55 10.33 16.31 10.79
N PRO A 56 10.77 17.49 11.25
CA PRO A 56 12.12 17.95 10.99
C PRO A 56 13.18 16.93 11.44
N GLY A 57 14.24 16.78 10.66
CA GLY A 57 15.35 15.86 10.97
C GLY A 57 15.12 14.41 10.57
N TYR A 58 14.02 14.07 9.87
CA TYR A 58 13.80 12.73 9.34
C TYR A 58 14.89 12.31 8.34
N ASP A 59 15.17 13.18 7.38
CA ASP A 59 16.17 12.94 6.33
C ASP A 59 17.58 12.81 6.93
N ASP A 60 17.93 13.69 7.89
CA ASP A 60 19.22 13.63 8.59
C ASP A 60 19.37 12.34 9.37
N ALA A 61 18.32 11.90 10.08
CA ALA A 61 18.36 10.66 10.85
C ALA A 61 18.51 9.44 9.94
N LEU A 62 17.84 9.41 8.79
CA LEU A 62 18.04 8.35 7.78
C LEU A 62 19.48 8.33 7.28
N PHE A 63 20.02 9.49 6.93
CA PHE A 63 21.38 9.65 6.43
C PHE A 63 22.40 9.14 7.46
N GLU A 64 22.26 9.53 8.73
CA GLU A 64 23.16 9.08 9.80
C GLU A 64 23.11 7.56 10.02
N VAL A 65 21.92 6.95 10.00
CA VAL A 65 21.77 5.49 10.11
C VAL A 65 22.43 4.79 8.91
N ILE A 66 22.20 5.28 7.70
CA ILE A 66 22.78 4.70 6.47
C ILE A 66 24.30 4.77 6.51
N ARG A 67 24.87 5.89 6.91
CA ARG A 67 26.33 6.04 7.03
C ARG A 67 26.92 5.19 8.15
N TYR A 68 26.32 5.21 9.33
CA TYR A 68 26.80 4.46 10.49
C TYR A 68 26.82 2.97 10.27
N GLU A 69 25.76 2.45 9.63
CA GLU A 69 25.57 1.03 9.36
C GLU A 69 26.16 0.58 8.01
N ALA A 70 26.79 1.50 7.25
CA ALA A 70 27.30 1.25 5.91
C ALA A 70 26.27 0.51 5.02
N VAL A 71 25.10 1.13 4.87
CA VAL A 71 23.98 0.53 4.14
C VAL A 71 24.18 0.63 2.64
N ASP A 72 24.14 -0.52 1.93
CA ASP A 72 24.21 -0.57 0.47
C ASP A 72 22.85 -0.30 -0.19
N ASN A 73 21.77 -0.75 0.45
CA ASN A 73 20.42 -0.66 -0.10
C ASN A 73 19.41 -0.12 0.92
N PHE A 74 18.67 0.90 0.53
CA PHE A 74 17.53 1.42 1.27
C PHE A 74 16.21 1.01 0.61
N VAL A 75 15.39 0.26 1.34
CA VAL A 75 14.07 -0.23 0.89
C VAL A 75 12.99 0.37 1.77
N PRO A 76 12.43 1.54 1.41
CA PRO A 76 11.37 2.15 2.19
C PRO A 76 10.08 1.34 2.07
N VAL A 77 9.50 1.00 3.22
CA VAL A 77 8.15 0.48 3.33
C VAL A 77 7.24 1.62 3.75
N SER A 78 6.93 2.46 2.77
CA SER A 78 6.22 3.70 2.99
C SER A 78 4.75 3.49 3.36
N SER A 79 4.24 4.42 4.17
CA SER A 79 2.81 4.67 4.36
C SER A 79 2.36 5.76 3.36
N PRO A 80 1.04 6.00 3.19
CA PRO A 80 0.57 7.14 2.40
C PRO A 80 1.17 8.48 2.84
N SER A 81 1.42 8.64 4.15
CA SER A 81 1.98 9.87 4.72
C SER A 81 3.50 9.97 4.65
N SER A 82 4.23 8.91 4.31
CA SER A 82 5.69 8.89 4.29
C SER A 82 6.30 8.74 2.89
N SER A 83 5.50 8.37 1.90
CA SER A 83 6.00 8.03 0.56
C SER A 83 6.77 9.18 -0.11
N VAL A 84 6.28 10.41 0.06
CA VAL A 84 6.94 11.62 -0.48
C VAL A 84 8.26 11.92 0.25
N GLN A 85 8.28 11.76 1.56
CA GLN A 85 9.49 12.00 2.37
C GLN A 85 10.58 10.96 2.07
N ASP A 86 10.18 9.69 1.98
CA ASP A 86 11.08 8.61 1.57
C ASP A 86 11.65 8.87 0.16
N ALA A 87 10.85 9.43 -0.75
CA ALA A 87 11.28 9.82 -2.09
C ALA A 87 12.27 11.01 -2.08
N ARG A 88 12.10 11.98 -1.17
CA ARG A 88 13.05 13.08 -0.98
C ARG A 88 14.40 12.60 -0.49
N ALA A 89 14.39 11.67 0.47
CA ALA A 89 15.63 11.09 0.99
C ALA A 89 16.50 10.49 -0.12
N ARG A 90 15.92 10.03 -1.24
CA ARG A 90 16.66 9.52 -2.39
C ARG A 90 17.70 10.53 -2.92
N TYR A 91 17.36 11.82 -2.96
CA TYR A 91 18.31 12.85 -3.46
C TYR A 91 19.51 13.04 -2.54
N LEU A 92 19.30 12.89 -1.22
CA LEU A 92 20.39 12.98 -0.24
C LEU A 92 21.27 11.73 -0.22
N LEU A 93 20.75 10.61 -0.69
CA LEU A 93 21.40 9.30 -0.67
C LEU A 93 22.04 8.93 -2.02
N ASP A 94 21.93 9.81 -3.01
CA ASP A 94 22.52 9.59 -4.34
C ASP A 94 24.04 9.39 -4.23
N GLY A 95 24.55 8.32 -4.84
CA GLY A 95 25.95 7.93 -4.76
C GLY A 95 26.39 7.35 -3.39
N ILE A 96 25.49 7.21 -2.41
CA ILE A 96 25.78 6.65 -1.08
C ILE A 96 25.22 5.25 -0.93
N CYS A 97 23.96 5.04 -1.31
CA CYS A 97 23.32 3.73 -1.34
C CYS A 97 22.25 3.67 -2.43
N GLU A 98 21.93 2.47 -2.88
CA GLU A 98 20.81 2.24 -3.79
C GLU A 98 19.48 2.42 -3.06
N VAL A 99 18.55 3.16 -3.67
CA VAL A 99 17.22 3.44 -3.08
C VAL A 99 16.11 2.80 -3.89
N MET A 100 15.42 1.82 -3.33
CA MET A 100 14.28 1.13 -3.94
C MET A 100 13.00 1.96 -3.83
N HIS A 101 13.04 3.19 -4.36
CA HIS A 101 11.91 4.12 -4.40
C HIS A 101 12.00 5.04 -5.61
N ALA A 102 10.86 5.51 -6.12
CA ALA A 102 10.84 6.52 -7.18
C ALA A 102 11.18 7.91 -6.62
N GLY A 103 11.57 8.82 -7.51
CA GLY A 103 11.77 10.23 -7.15
C GLY A 103 10.49 10.93 -6.73
N GLU A 104 10.62 12.05 -6.02
CA GLU A 104 9.48 12.79 -5.43
C GLU A 104 8.43 13.18 -6.47
N ASP A 105 8.84 13.68 -7.63
CA ASP A 105 7.91 14.12 -8.68
C ASP A 105 7.08 12.96 -9.21
N VAL A 106 7.69 11.78 -9.39
CA VAL A 106 7.00 10.57 -9.82
C VAL A 106 6.04 10.08 -8.74
N VAL A 107 6.46 10.09 -7.47
CA VAL A 107 5.61 9.67 -6.36
C VAL A 107 4.38 10.57 -6.24
N ARG A 108 4.55 11.90 -6.32
CA ARG A 108 3.45 12.86 -6.29
C ARG A 108 2.49 12.69 -7.46
N MET A 109 3.02 12.52 -8.66
CA MET A 109 2.25 12.28 -9.88
C MET A 109 1.41 11.00 -9.78
N LEU A 110 1.99 9.91 -9.27
CA LEU A 110 1.32 8.61 -9.19
C LEU A 110 0.31 8.51 -8.04
N ASP A 111 0.55 9.21 -6.92
CA ASP A 111 -0.39 9.23 -5.77
C ASP A 111 -1.59 10.16 -6.05
N ASP A 112 -1.45 11.13 -6.97
CA ASP A 112 -2.57 11.95 -7.49
C ASP A 112 -3.36 11.16 -8.54
N LYS A 113 -4.59 10.77 -8.20
CA LYS A 113 -5.47 9.95 -9.05
C LYS A 113 -5.76 10.57 -10.42
N ALA A 114 -5.80 11.89 -10.50
CA ALA A 114 -6.07 12.61 -11.75
C ALA A 114 -4.81 12.63 -12.65
N GLU A 115 -3.65 12.96 -12.07
CA GLU A 115 -2.39 12.94 -12.83
C GLU A 115 -2.01 11.51 -13.24
N PHE A 116 -2.18 10.52 -12.38
CA PHE A 116 -2.03 9.11 -12.72
C PHE A 116 -2.91 8.71 -13.93
N SER A 117 -4.20 9.07 -13.88
CA SER A 117 -5.13 8.76 -14.98
C SER A 117 -4.74 9.44 -16.28
N LYS A 118 -4.28 10.71 -16.22
CA LYS A 118 -3.80 11.47 -17.36
C LYS A 118 -2.58 10.80 -18.01
N VAL A 119 -1.61 10.37 -17.22
CA VAL A 119 -0.43 9.64 -17.72
C VAL A 119 -0.83 8.32 -18.36
N ALA A 120 -1.69 7.53 -17.71
CA ALA A 120 -2.17 6.26 -18.27
C ALA A 120 -2.85 6.45 -19.62
N VAL A 121 -3.73 7.45 -19.75
CA VAL A 121 -4.39 7.80 -21.03
C VAL A 121 -3.35 8.20 -22.10
N ALA A 122 -2.36 9.01 -21.75
CA ALA A 122 -1.30 9.42 -22.69
C ALA A 122 -0.49 8.22 -23.22
N LEU A 123 -0.40 7.14 -22.43
CA LEU A 123 0.24 5.88 -22.81
C LEU A 123 -0.71 4.91 -23.55
N GLY A 124 -1.96 5.31 -23.80
CA GLY A 124 -2.97 4.46 -24.45
C GLY A 124 -3.54 3.36 -23.53
N LEU A 125 -3.31 3.48 -22.22
CA LEU A 125 -3.77 2.51 -21.22
C LEU A 125 -5.14 2.87 -20.67
N ARG A 126 -5.96 1.87 -20.38
CA ARG A 126 -7.34 2.07 -19.94
C ARG A 126 -7.44 2.47 -18.48
N VAL A 127 -8.18 3.54 -18.24
CA VAL A 127 -8.68 4.01 -16.95
C VAL A 127 -10.15 4.36 -17.08
N PRO A 128 -10.95 4.40 -15.99
CA PRO A 128 -12.31 4.93 -16.05
C PRO A 128 -12.30 6.38 -16.55
N ASP A 129 -13.39 6.84 -17.16
CA ASP A 129 -13.55 8.27 -17.48
C ASP A 129 -13.49 9.12 -16.20
N TRP A 130 -12.88 10.29 -16.26
CA TRP A 130 -12.60 11.09 -15.08
C TRP A 130 -12.54 12.59 -15.35
N ALA A 131 -12.74 13.38 -14.28
CA ALA A 131 -12.52 14.83 -14.26
C ALA A 131 -11.95 15.25 -12.91
N ARG A 132 -10.97 16.15 -12.91
CA ARG A 132 -10.48 16.82 -11.71
C ARG A 132 -11.47 17.92 -11.32
N ILE A 133 -11.85 17.95 -10.05
CA ILE A 133 -12.83 18.87 -9.50
C ILE A 133 -12.14 19.73 -8.44
N THR A 134 -12.09 21.03 -8.69
CA THR A 134 -11.51 22.04 -7.79
C THR A 134 -12.51 23.07 -7.33
N ASP A 135 -13.73 23.03 -7.91
CA ASP A 135 -14.86 23.89 -7.58
C ASP A 135 -16.15 23.04 -7.54
N PRO A 136 -16.95 23.13 -6.48
CA PRO A 136 -18.26 22.44 -6.39
C PRO A 136 -19.18 22.67 -7.60
N GLN A 137 -19.11 23.83 -8.23
CA GLN A 137 -19.95 24.18 -9.39
C GLN A 137 -19.62 23.32 -10.62
N GLN A 138 -18.39 22.79 -10.72
CA GLN A 138 -18.00 21.87 -11.79
C GLN A 138 -18.81 20.57 -11.75
N ILE A 139 -19.22 20.10 -10.56
CA ILE A 139 -20.09 18.92 -10.41
C ILE A 139 -21.50 19.22 -10.95
N VAL A 140 -22.03 20.40 -10.64
CA VAL A 140 -23.38 20.82 -11.08
C VAL A 140 -23.42 20.95 -12.61
N ASN A 141 -22.38 21.50 -13.19
CA ASN A 141 -22.24 21.75 -14.62
C ASN A 141 -21.72 20.54 -15.42
N PHE A 142 -21.33 19.46 -14.75
CA PHE A 142 -20.78 18.28 -15.43
C PHE A 142 -21.83 17.61 -16.32
N ASN A 143 -21.47 17.40 -17.58
CA ASN A 143 -22.36 16.76 -18.54
C ASN A 143 -22.29 15.23 -18.40
N PHE A 144 -23.01 14.68 -17.41
CA PHE A 144 -23.04 13.24 -17.16
C PHE A 144 -23.53 12.47 -18.40
N PRO A 145 -22.73 11.54 -18.98
CA PRO A 145 -23.16 10.69 -20.06
C PRO A 145 -24.37 9.82 -19.68
N ARG A 146 -25.25 9.56 -20.63
CA ARG A 146 -26.44 8.71 -20.38
C ARG A 146 -25.99 7.28 -20.05
N GLY A 147 -26.60 6.71 -19.02
CA GLY A 147 -26.33 5.32 -18.60
C GLY A 147 -25.06 5.12 -17.77
N ARG A 148 -24.24 6.14 -17.61
CA ARG A 148 -23.06 6.10 -16.74
C ARG A 148 -23.34 6.72 -15.38
N SER A 149 -22.67 6.22 -14.36
CA SER A 149 -22.62 6.82 -13.02
C SER A 149 -21.16 7.06 -12.64
N TYR A 150 -20.96 8.03 -11.78
CA TYR A 150 -19.64 8.45 -11.33
C TYR A 150 -19.57 8.39 -9.81
N ILE A 151 -18.39 8.25 -9.29
CA ILE A 151 -18.10 8.38 -7.86
C ILE A 151 -17.19 9.58 -7.65
N LEU A 152 -17.36 10.24 -6.52
CA LEU A 152 -16.53 11.37 -6.14
C LEU A 152 -15.57 10.93 -5.05
N LYS A 153 -14.27 11.14 -5.28
CA LYS A 153 -13.18 10.76 -4.37
C LYS A 153 -12.31 11.98 -4.09
N ARG A 154 -11.87 12.13 -2.86
CA ARG A 154 -10.80 13.08 -2.54
C ARG A 154 -9.49 12.58 -3.16
N ILE A 155 -8.70 13.49 -3.75
CA ILE A 155 -7.39 13.14 -4.29
C ILE A 155 -6.42 12.85 -3.14
N ALA A 156 -6.38 13.73 -2.14
CA ALA A 156 -5.61 13.50 -0.93
C ALA A 156 -6.07 12.23 -0.18
N TYR A 157 -5.12 11.51 0.38
CA TYR A 157 -5.42 10.32 1.15
C TYR A 157 -6.33 10.63 2.35
N SER A 158 -7.44 9.90 2.46
CA SER A 158 -8.35 9.97 3.61
C SER A 158 -8.69 8.55 4.07
N PRO A 159 -8.25 8.13 5.26
CA PRO A 159 -8.48 6.76 5.76
C PRO A 159 -9.95 6.47 6.06
N VAL A 160 -10.74 7.49 6.35
CA VAL A 160 -12.18 7.37 6.68
C VAL A 160 -13.04 7.62 5.44
N GLY A 161 -12.79 8.69 4.69
CA GLY A 161 -13.60 9.11 3.54
C GLY A 161 -13.57 8.15 2.34
N ARG A 162 -12.57 7.27 2.27
CA ARG A 162 -12.47 6.28 1.17
C ARG A 162 -13.58 5.22 1.16
N LEU A 163 -14.35 5.09 2.24
CA LEU A 163 -15.43 4.10 2.35
C LEU A 163 -16.81 4.70 1.99
N ASP A 164 -16.91 6.02 1.95
CA ASP A 164 -18.12 6.73 1.56
C ASP A 164 -17.91 7.35 0.18
N LEU A 165 -18.37 6.64 -0.85
CA LEU A 165 -18.21 7.03 -2.25
C LEU A 165 -19.59 7.42 -2.82
N PRO A 166 -19.96 8.71 -2.74
CA PRO A 166 -21.25 9.16 -3.25
C PRO A 166 -21.32 8.95 -4.77
N ARG A 167 -22.46 8.41 -5.22
CA ARG A 167 -22.72 8.18 -6.65
C ARG A 167 -23.47 9.33 -7.27
N LEU A 168 -22.95 9.83 -8.37
CA LEU A 168 -23.50 10.91 -9.16
C LEU A 168 -23.88 10.42 -10.55
N SER A 169 -24.95 10.97 -11.11
CA SER A 169 -25.39 10.64 -12.46
C SER A 169 -26.32 11.72 -13.03
N LYS A 170 -26.59 11.64 -14.32
CA LYS A 170 -27.62 12.50 -14.97
C LYS A 170 -29.02 12.34 -14.39
N ARG A 171 -29.31 11.21 -13.73
CA ARG A 171 -30.64 10.92 -13.14
C ARG A 171 -30.83 11.54 -11.75
N THR A 172 -29.78 12.10 -11.15
CA THR A 172 -29.77 12.61 -9.76
C THR A 172 -29.29 14.07 -9.67
N PRO A 173 -29.79 15.04 -10.48
CA PRO A 173 -29.22 16.39 -10.51
C PRO A 173 -29.36 17.13 -9.17
N GLN A 174 -30.46 16.95 -8.46
CA GLN A 174 -30.68 17.57 -7.14
C GLN A 174 -29.73 16.98 -6.08
N HIS A 175 -29.51 15.67 -6.11
CA HIS A 175 -28.55 15.01 -5.25
C HIS A 175 -27.11 15.48 -5.56
N ASN A 176 -26.75 15.59 -6.85
CA ASN A 176 -25.44 16.08 -7.27
C ASN A 176 -25.19 17.52 -6.76
N ALA A 177 -26.21 18.41 -6.88
CA ALA A 177 -26.11 19.77 -6.40
C ALA A 177 -26.02 19.86 -4.86
N ALA A 178 -26.80 19.04 -4.14
CA ALA A 178 -26.72 18.96 -2.69
C ALA A 178 -25.34 18.48 -2.21
N LEU A 179 -24.77 17.43 -2.81
CA LEU A 179 -23.42 16.97 -2.50
C LEU A 179 -22.37 18.04 -2.75
N ALA A 180 -22.45 18.74 -3.88
CA ALA A 180 -21.53 19.82 -4.21
C ALA A 180 -21.48 20.92 -3.14
N GLN A 181 -22.60 21.21 -2.48
CA GLN A 181 -22.67 22.24 -1.42
C GLN A 181 -22.04 21.81 -0.09
N TRP A 182 -21.98 20.50 0.19
CA TRP A 182 -21.53 19.98 1.49
C TRP A 182 -20.05 19.54 1.51
N LEU A 183 -19.46 19.31 0.34
CA LEU A 183 -18.09 18.80 0.27
C LEU A 183 -17.08 19.96 0.26
N PRO A 184 -15.94 19.83 0.98
CA PRO A 184 -14.93 20.87 1.07
C PRO A 184 -14.02 20.87 -0.17
N ILE A 185 -14.62 21.02 -1.35
CA ILE A 185 -13.89 21.01 -2.62
C ILE A 185 -13.29 22.39 -2.86
N SER A 186 -12.00 22.45 -3.11
CA SER A 186 -11.27 23.66 -3.46
C SER A 186 -10.03 23.34 -4.32
N GLU A 187 -9.33 24.37 -4.77
CA GLU A 187 -8.04 24.20 -5.47
C GLU A 187 -6.97 23.57 -4.56
N ASP A 188 -6.99 23.89 -3.25
CA ASP A 188 -6.07 23.32 -2.27
C ASP A 188 -6.48 21.91 -1.82
N ASP A 189 -7.74 21.54 -1.97
CA ASP A 189 -8.26 20.21 -1.66
C ASP A 189 -9.09 19.68 -2.85
N PRO A 190 -8.41 19.30 -3.95
CA PRO A 190 -9.07 18.83 -5.16
C PRO A 190 -9.63 17.41 -5.01
N TRP A 191 -10.70 17.16 -5.74
CA TRP A 191 -11.35 15.87 -5.84
C TRP A 191 -11.29 15.32 -7.26
N ILE A 192 -11.54 14.03 -7.43
CA ILE A 192 -11.72 13.38 -8.73
C ILE A 192 -13.15 12.86 -8.84
N LEU A 193 -13.81 13.22 -9.91
CA LEU A 193 -15.04 12.59 -10.38
C LEU A 193 -14.61 11.46 -11.32
N GLN A 194 -14.85 10.21 -10.93
CA GLN A 194 -14.40 9.03 -11.68
C GLN A 194 -15.59 8.15 -12.04
N GLU A 195 -15.65 7.68 -13.30
CA GLU A 195 -16.69 6.74 -13.73
C GLU A 195 -16.71 5.51 -12.84
N PHE A 196 -17.89 5.12 -12.41
CA PHE A 196 -18.10 3.89 -11.65
C PHE A 196 -18.22 2.71 -12.60
N ILE A 197 -17.19 1.88 -12.63
CA ILE A 197 -17.19 0.62 -13.34
C ILE A 197 -17.68 -0.47 -12.41
N ALA A 198 -18.77 -1.16 -12.80
CA ALA A 198 -19.24 -2.34 -12.07
C ALA A 198 -18.39 -3.55 -12.44
N GLY A 199 -17.74 -4.18 -11.45
CA GLY A 199 -16.84 -5.29 -11.73
C GLY A 199 -16.21 -5.88 -10.48
N ARG A 200 -15.19 -6.71 -10.69
CA ARG A 200 -14.35 -7.25 -9.62
C ARG A 200 -13.11 -6.39 -9.44
N GLU A 201 -12.79 -6.12 -8.20
CA GLU A 201 -11.60 -5.35 -7.85
C GLU A 201 -10.39 -6.27 -7.69
N TYR A 202 -9.24 -5.79 -8.15
CA TYR A 202 -7.94 -6.43 -8.01
C TYR A 202 -6.93 -5.39 -7.54
N CYS A 203 -5.96 -5.83 -6.75
CA CYS A 203 -4.79 -5.03 -6.40
C CYS A 203 -3.52 -5.78 -6.77
N THR A 204 -2.47 -5.02 -7.08
CA THR A 204 -1.18 -5.59 -7.45
C THR A 204 -0.09 -5.15 -6.47
N HIS A 205 1.00 -5.87 -6.46
CA HIS A 205 2.30 -5.42 -5.99
C HIS A 205 3.31 -5.62 -7.09
N GLY A 206 4.08 -4.59 -7.41
CA GLY A 206 5.21 -4.64 -8.33
C GLY A 206 6.46 -4.04 -7.70
N THR A 207 7.60 -4.74 -7.80
CA THR A 207 8.93 -4.15 -7.63
C THR A 207 9.54 -3.98 -9.00
N VAL A 208 10.02 -2.79 -9.29
CA VAL A 208 10.47 -2.34 -10.61
C VAL A 208 11.87 -1.77 -10.49
N ILE A 209 12.76 -2.16 -11.38
CA ILE A 209 14.10 -1.58 -11.52
C ILE A 209 14.27 -1.09 -12.96
N SER A 210 14.57 0.19 -13.14
CA SER A 210 14.79 0.82 -14.45
C SER A 210 13.67 0.52 -15.46
N GLY A 211 12.40 0.62 -14.99
CA GLY A 211 11.22 0.34 -15.80
C GLY A 211 10.91 -1.15 -16.02
N ARG A 212 11.72 -2.05 -15.51
CA ARG A 212 11.49 -3.50 -15.63
C ARG A 212 10.85 -4.07 -14.38
N LEU A 213 9.68 -4.69 -14.55
CA LEU A 213 8.99 -5.40 -13.48
C LEU A 213 9.82 -6.64 -13.10
N GLN A 214 10.16 -6.82 -11.84
CA GLN A 214 10.95 -7.96 -11.34
C GLN A 214 10.22 -8.78 -10.28
N VAL A 215 9.34 -8.15 -9.51
CA VAL A 215 8.44 -8.85 -8.58
C VAL A 215 7.02 -8.50 -8.91
N TYR A 216 6.15 -9.49 -9.04
CA TYR A 216 4.75 -9.26 -9.37
C TYR A 216 3.81 -10.15 -8.58
N ALA A 217 2.80 -9.55 -7.99
CA ALA A 217 1.65 -10.25 -7.42
C ALA A 217 0.35 -9.53 -7.79
N CYS A 218 -0.69 -10.32 -8.06
CA CYS A 218 -2.06 -9.83 -8.25
C CYS A 218 -2.99 -10.62 -7.33
N CYS A 219 -3.92 -9.95 -6.67
CA CYS A 219 -4.91 -10.59 -5.81
C CYS A 219 -6.26 -9.87 -5.93
N GLU A 220 -7.34 -10.60 -5.64
CA GLU A 220 -8.65 -9.96 -5.50
C GLU A 220 -8.61 -8.94 -4.36
N SER A 221 -9.28 -7.82 -4.54
CA SER A 221 -9.41 -6.77 -3.55
C SER A 221 -10.86 -6.58 -3.14
N SER A 222 -11.08 -6.20 -1.90
CA SER A 222 -12.36 -5.70 -1.41
C SER A 222 -12.12 -4.77 -0.21
N PRO A 223 -13.02 -3.82 0.08
CA PRO A 223 -12.85 -2.86 1.16
C PRO A 223 -12.58 -3.46 2.55
N SER A 224 -12.94 -4.72 2.73
CA SER A 224 -12.77 -5.43 4.01
C SER A 224 -11.80 -6.61 3.93
N GLN A 225 -11.06 -6.76 2.83
CA GLN A 225 -10.19 -7.92 2.63
C GLN A 225 -8.84 -7.72 3.32
N LEU A 226 -8.47 -8.68 4.15
CA LEU A 226 -7.15 -8.83 4.75
C LEU A 226 -6.63 -10.26 4.57
N ASN A 227 -6.86 -10.85 3.39
CA ASN A 227 -6.20 -12.06 2.98
C ASN A 227 -5.79 -11.93 1.51
N TYR A 228 -4.61 -12.40 1.19
CA TYR A 228 -4.01 -12.26 -0.12
C TYR A 228 -3.72 -13.64 -0.69
N ALA A 229 -4.30 -13.93 -1.85
CA ALA A 229 -4.04 -15.12 -2.64
C ALA A 229 -3.75 -14.69 -4.07
N MET A 230 -2.69 -15.22 -4.66
CA MET A 230 -2.33 -14.94 -6.05
C MET A 230 -3.46 -15.36 -6.99
N VAL A 231 -3.79 -14.46 -7.92
CA VAL A 231 -4.65 -14.75 -9.06
C VAL A 231 -3.91 -14.44 -10.36
N ASP A 232 -4.10 -15.27 -11.37
CA ASP A 232 -3.50 -15.04 -12.68
C ASP A 232 -4.41 -14.11 -13.49
N LYS A 233 -3.86 -12.94 -13.85
CA LYS A 233 -4.52 -11.88 -14.63
C LYS A 233 -3.52 -11.29 -15.61
N PRO A 234 -3.28 -11.96 -16.75
CA PRO A 234 -2.28 -11.51 -17.73
C PRO A 234 -2.57 -10.12 -18.29
N GLU A 235 -3.84 -9.72 -18.40
CA GLU A 235 -4.23 -8.40 -18.87
C GLU A 235 -3.78 -7.29 -17.89
N ILE A 236 -3.95 -7.56 -16.59
CA ILE A 236 -3.49 -6.62 -15.52
C ILE A 236 -1.97 -6.57 -15.53
N ARG A 237 -1.29 -7.71 -15.63
CA ARG A 237 0.16 -7.76 -15.68
C ARG A 237 0.71 -6.99 -16.88
N SER A 238 0.16 -7.22 -18.06
CA SER A 238 0.56 -6.50 -19.28
C SER A 238 0.37 -4.99 -19.14
N TRP A 239 -0.74 -4.54 -18.54
CA TRP A 239 -0.99 -3.14 -18.25
C TRP A 239 0.11 -2.54 -17.35
N VAL A 240 0.45 -3.24 -16.26
CA VAL A 240 1.51 -2.80 -15.32
C VAL A 240 2.87 -2.75 -16.03
N GLU A 241 3.26 -3.78 -16.76
CA GLU A 241 4.54 -3.85 -17.48
C GLU A 241 4.68 -2.69 -18.49
N GLN A 242 3.62 -2.39 -19.25
CA GLN A 242 3.60 -1.27 -20.19
C GLN A 242 3.73 0.07 -19.48
N PHE A 243 2.98 0.26 -18.39
CA PHE A 243 2.99 1.52 -17.65
C PHE A 243 4.37 1.82 -17.02
N VAL A 244 4.91 0.86 -16.26
CA VAL A 244 6.20 1.06 -15.58
C VAL A 244 7.37 1.12 -16.58
N GLY A 245 7.29 0.36 -17.68
CA GLY A 245 8.27 0.37 -18.75
C GLY A 245 8.35 1.71 -19.45
N ALA A 246 7.21 2.34 -19.73
CA ALA A 246 7.16 3.66 -20.36
C ALA A 246 7.70 4.77 -19.43
N LEU A 247 7.55 4.63 -18.11
CA LEU A 247 8.07 5.61 -17.14
C LEU A 247 9.56 5.41 -16.81
N GLY A 248 10.14 4.23 -17.06
CA GLY A 248 11.54 3.93 -16.73
C GLY A 248 11.88 4.03 -15.25
N VAL A 249 10.90 3.83 -14.36
CA VAL A 249 11.02 4.08 -12.93
C VAL A 249 11.69 2.92 -12.17
N THR A 250 12.26 3.24 -10.99
CA THR A 250 12.69 2.25 -10.00
C THR A 250 11.90 2.47 -8.72
N GLY A 251 11.40 1.38 -8.11
CA GLY A 251 10.66 1.46 -6.84
C GLY A 251 9.63 0.34 -6.68
N GLN A 252 8.77 0.53 -5.70
CA GLN A 252 7.68 -0.39 -5.39
C GLN A 252 6.34 0.30 -5.69
N PHE A 253 5.47 -0.38 -6.45
CA PHE A 253 4.20 0.18 -6.91
C PHE A 253 3.06 -0.82 -6.68
N SER A 254 1.92 -0.30 -6.30
CA SER A 254 0.67 -1.03 -6.22
C SER A 254 -0.36 -0.31 -7.09
N PHE A 255 -1.00 -1.06 -7.97
CA PHE A 255 -2.09 -0.55 -8.80
C PHE A 255 -3.37 -1.26 -8.42
N ASP A 256 -4.44 -0.50 -8.32
CA ASP A 256 -5.78 -1.03 -8.09
C ASP A 256 -6.56 -1.02 -9.41
N PHE A 257 -7.24 -2.13 -9.70
CA PHE A 257 -7.95 -2.35 -10.95
C PHE A 257 -9.39 -2.77 -10.71
N ILE A 258 -10.24 -2.48 -11.69
CA ILE A 258 -11.57 -3.10 -11.83
C ILE A 258 -11.62 -3.85 -13.14
N GLN A 259 -12.00 -5.12 -13.10
CA GLN A 259 -12.35 -5.90 -14.28
C GLN A 259 -13.87 -5.89 -14.45
N ALA A 260 -14.34 -5.28 -15.53
CA ALA A 260 -15.75 -5.22 -15.89
C ALA A 260 -16.29 -6.60 -16.33
N ALA A 261 -17.61 -6.71 -16.47
CA ALA A 261 -18.27 -7.98 -16.83
C ALA A 261 -17.90 -8.52 -18.23
N ASP A 262 -17.49 -7.64 -19.13
CA ASP A 262 -16.98 -7.97 -20.48
C ASP A 262 -15.51 -8.41 -20.48
N GLY A 263 -14.84 -8.41 -19.32
CA GLY A 263 -13.44 -8.76 -19.15
C GLY A 263 -12.46 -7.59 -19.29
N GLU A 264 -12.93 -6.40 -19.68
CA GLU A 264 -12.07 -5.23 -19.78
C GLU A 264 -11.54 -4.80 -18.42
N VAL A 265 -10.27 -4.34 -18.38
CA VAL A 265 -9.56 -3.97 -17.17
C VAL A 265 -9.29 -2.48 -17.16
N PHE A 266 -9.63 -1.83 -16.04
CA PHE A 266 -9.45 -0.40 -15.82
C PHE A 266 -8.61 -0.18 -14.57
N ALA A 267 -7.48 0.52 -14.68
CA ALA A 267 -6.72 0.95 -13.51
C ALA A 267 -7.41 2.17 -12.87
N ILE A 268 -7.63 2.11 -11.56
CA ILE A 268 -8.40 3.14 -10.83
C ILE A 268 -7.53 4.02 -9.93
N GLU A 269 -6.38 3.55 -9.49
CA GLU A 269 -5.37 4.32 -8.76
C GLU A 269 -4.03 3.61 -8.75
N CYS A 270 -2.96 4.38 -8.53
CA CYS A 270 -1.64 3.89 -8.20
C CYS A 270 -1.27 4.30 -6.77
N ASN A 271 -0.64 3.37 -6.06
CA ASN A 271 -0.03 3.61 -4.77
C ASN A 271 1.49 3.38 -4.93
N PRO A 272 2.34 4.42 -5.01
CA PRO A 272 3.78 4.29 -5.26
C PRO A 272 4.52 3.83 -3.99
N ARG A 273 4.19 2.63 -3.52
CA ARG A 273 4.71 2.02 -2.29
C ARG A 273 4.45 0.52 -2.24
N THR A 274 5.15 -0.17 -1.33
CA THR A 274 4.97 -1.61 -1.11
C THR A 274 3.53 -1.96 -0.75
N HIS A 275 2.92 -2.91 -1.46
CA HIS A 275 1.63 -3.48 -1.10
C HIS A 275 1.76 -4.68 -0.16
N SER A 276 0.74 -4.94 0.64
CA SER A 276 0.74 -6.06 1.59
C SER A 276 0.71 -7.44 0.92
N ALA A 277 0.40 -7.51 -0.37
CA ALA A 277 0.52 -8.71 -1.19
C ALA A 277 1.94 -9.29 -1.23
N ILE A 278 2.97 -8.50 -0.88
CA ILE A 278 4.35 -9.00 -0.72
C ILE A 278 4.44 -10.14 0.30
N THR A 279 3.50 -10.25 1.24
CA THR A 279 3.43 -11.38 2.19
C THR A 279 3.18 -12.73 1.52
N MET A 280 2.70 -12.77 0.28
CA MET A 280 2.58 -13.99 -0.51
C MET A 280 3.92 -14.58 -0.98
N PHE A 281 5.00 -13.79 -0.92
CA PHE A 281 6.35 -14.25 -1.25
C PHE A 281 7.07 -14.90 -0.06
N HIS A 282 6.31 -15.42 0.87
CA HIS A 282 6.85 -16.16 2.01
C HIS A 282 7.78 -17.29 1.54
N ASN A 283 8.99 -17.30 2.07
CA ASN A 283 10.07 -18.24 1.71
C ASN A 283 10.43 -18.27 0.21
N HIS A 284 10.18 -17.22 -0.55
CA HIS A 284 10.58 -17.15 -1.95
C HIS A 284 12.10 -16.94 -2.06
N PRO A 285 12.88 -17.90 -2.59
CA PRO A 285 14.35 -17.86 -2.52
C PRO A 285 14.98 -16.74 -3.35
N GLN A 286 14.29 -16.28 -4.39
CA GLN A 286 14.80 -15.26 -5.32
C GLN A 286 14.30 -13.85 -4.99
N LEU A 287 13.57 -13.63 -3.88
CA LEU A 287 13.00 -12.30 -3.62
C LEU A 287 14.08 -11.23 -3.41
N ALA A 288 15.17 -11.56 -2.72
CA ALA A 288 16.26 -10.61 -2.51
C ALA A 288 16.96 -10.25 -3.83
N SER A 289 17.31 -11.25 -4.64
CA SER A 289 17.92 -11.01 -5.97
C SER A 289 17.02 -10.15 -6.85
N ALA A 290 15.71 -10.40 -6.86
CA ALA A 290 14.74 -9.59 -7.62
C ALA A 290 14.58 -8.15 -7.09
N TYR A 291 15.06 -7.85 -5.88
CA TYR A 291 15.11 -6.48 -5.35
C TYR A 291 16.43 -5.77 -5.62
N PHE A 292 17.54 -6.50 -5.79
CA PHE A 292 18.87 -5.89 -5.81
C PHE A 292 19.66 -6.11 -7.11
N GLU A 293 19.21 -7.03 -7.96
CA GLU A 293 19.86 -7.33 -9.24
C GLU A 293 19.03 -6.81 -10.41
N ASP A 294 19.57 -5.84 -11.16
CA ASP A 294 18.87 -5.34 -12.34
C ASP A 294 18.77 -6.40 -13.43
N GLY A 295 17.62 -6.49 -14.09
CA GLY A 295 17.36 -7.46 -15.15
C GLY A 295 17.00 -8.86 -14.65
N HIS A 296 16.72 -9.03 -13.36
CA HIS A 296 16.20 -10.29 -12.83
C HIS A 296 14.86 -10.64 -13.51
N PRO A 297 14.63 -11.90 -13.92
CA PRO A 297 13.35 -12.34 -14.44
C PRO A 297 12.22 -12.10 -13.46
N VAL A 298 11.02 -11.79 -13.98
CA VAL A 298 9.86 -11.51 -13.13
C VAL A 298 9.51 -12.74 -12.30
N ILE A 299 9.54 -12.57 -10.97
CA ILE A 299 9.07 -13.59 -10.04
C ILE A 299 7.64 -13.30 -9.59
N THR A 300 6.90 -14.37 -9.35
CA THR A 300 5.56 -14.36 -8.74
C THR A 300 5.57 -15.25 -7.50
N PRO A 301 4.57 -15.16 -6.60
CA PRO A 301 4.47 -16.10 -5.49
C PRO A 301 4.62 -17.55 -5.95
N LEU A 302 5.29 -18.37 -5.16
CA LEU A 302 5.50 -19.80 -5.49
C LEU A 302 4.17 -20.49 -5.76
N ALA A 303 4.15 -21.45 -6.69
CA ALA A 303 2.93 -22.18 -7.07
C ALA A 303 2.20 -22.85 -5.87
N GLY A 304 2.92 -23.17 -4.80
CA GLY A 304 2.35 -23.72 -3.56
C GLY A 304 2.18 -22.70 -2.45
N ALA A 305 2.35 -21.39 -2.73
CA ALA A 305 2.23 -20.36 -1.71
C ALA A 305 0.83 -20.34 -1.10
N ARG A 306 0.78 -20.38 0.23
CA ARG A 306 -0.48 -20.31 0.95
C ARG A 306 -1.00 -18.87 0.98
N PRO A 307 -2.34 -18.66 0.90
CA PRO A 307 -2.90 -17.33 1.11
C PRO A 307 -2.47 -16.74 2.45
N ALA A 308 -1.99 -15.49 2.44
CA ALA A 308 -1.60 -14.80 3.65
C ALA A 308 -2.81 -14.14 4.33
N TYR A 309 -2.91 -14.25 5.65
CA TYR A 309 -3.94 -13.63 6.47
C TYR A 309 -3.39 -13.18 7.84
N TRP A 310 -4.18 -12.47 8.62
CA TRP A 310 -3.90 -12.12 10.02
C TRP A 310 -4.90 -12.85 10.91
N ILE A 311 -4.44 -13.80 11.74
CA ILE A 311 -5.29 -14.77 12.45
C ILE A 311 -6.33 -14.10 13.34
N TYR A 312 -5.98 -13.05 14.10
CA TYR A 312 -6.95 -12.35 14.95
C TYR A 312 -8.09 -11.70 14.15
N HIS A 313 -7.78 -11.18 12.98
CA HIS A 313 -8.77 -10.62 12.08
C HIS A 313 -9.68 -11.71 11.50
N GLU A 314 -9.11 -12.82 11.03
CA GLU A 314 -9.91 -13.94 10.49
C GLU A 314 -10.76 -14.64 11.56
N VAL A 315 -10.25 -14.79 12.78
CA VAL A 315 -11.04 -15.32 13.92
C VAL A 315 -12.18 -14.38 14.25
N TRP A 316 -11.93 -13.07 14.32
CA TRP A 316 -12.99 -12.08 14.53
C TRP A 316 -14.08 -12.17 13.44
N ARG A 317 -13.70 -12.26 12.19
CA ARG A 317 -14.63 -12.43 11.07
C ARG A 317 -15.37 -13.76 11.11
N LEU A 318 -14.70 -14.83 11.54
CA LEU A 318 -15.33 -16.14 11.73
C LEU A 318 -16.45 -16.09 12.77
N LEU A 319 -16.27 -15.31 13.83
CA LEU A 319 -17.26 -15.17 14.92
C LEU A 319 -18.40 -14.20 14.56
N THR A 320 -18.11 -13.12 13.84
CA THR A 320 -19.04 -12.00 13.65
C THR A 320 -19.74 -11.97 12.28
N GLN A 321 -19.18 -12.64 11.26
CA GLN A 321 -19.70 -12.55 9.90
C GLN A 321 -20.30 -13.87 9.41
N ARG A 322 -21.13 -13.78 8.35
CA ARG A 322 -21.69 -14.97 7.68
C ARG A 322 -20.60 -15.70 6.86
N GLY A 323 -20.83 -16.98 6.55
CA GLY A 323 -19.90 -17.77 5.74
C GLY A 323 -18.80 -18.49 6.54
N ARG A 324 -19.07 -18.89 7.79
CA ARG A 324 -18.12 -19.54 8.72
C ARG A 324 -17.32 -20.68 8.12
N ARG A 325 -17.94 -21.55 7.27
CA ARG A 325 -17.25 -22.69 6.62
C ARG A 325 -16.16 -22.24 5.67
N ALA A 326 -16.43 -21.21 4.85
CA ALA A 326 -15.44 -20.66 3.92
C ALA A 326 -14.28 -20.02 4.66
N ARG A 327 -14.56 -19.28 5.74
CA ARG A 327 -13.54 -18.64 6.59
C ARG A 327 -12.67 -19.65 7.34
N LEU A 328 -13.29 -20.69 7.91
CA LEU A 328 -12.52 -21.77 8.52
C LEU A 328 -11.60 -22.45 7.50
N LYS A 329 -12.09 -22.68 6.27
CA LYS A 329 -11.27 -23.20 5.17
C LYS A 329 -10.10 -22.25 4.84
N SER A 330 -10.34 -20.93 4.82
CA SER A 330 -9.28 -19.93 4.60
C SER A 330 -8.21 -19.99 5.70
N ILE A 331 -8.61 -20.09 6.97
CA ILE A 331 -7.68 -20.24 8.10
C ILE A 331 -6.86 -21.53 7.98
N LEU A 332 -7.51 -22.66 7.69
CA LEU A 332 -6.82 -23.96 7.61
C LEU A 332 -5.88 -24.08 6.39
N ARG A 333 -6.20 -23.42 5.29
CA ARG A 333 -5.41 -23.48 4.06
C ARG A 333 -4.39 -22.37 3.91
N GLY A 334 -4.62 -21.28 4.62
CA GLY A 334 -3.75 -20.11 4.56
C GLY A 334 -2.62 -20.15 5.58
N GLN A 335 -1.95 -19.02 5.71
CA GLN A 335 -0.82 -18.81 6.60
C GLN A 335 -0.95 -17.44 7.25
N ASP A 336 -0.65 -17.37 8.54
CA ASP A 336 -0.56 -16.08 9.23
C ASP A 336 0.64 -15.29 8.70
N ALA A 337 0.41 -14.01 8.38
CA ALA A 337 1.40 -13.15 7.75
C ALA A 337 2.55 -12.74 8.70
N ILE A 338 2.34 -12.86 10.02
CA ILE A 338 3.34 -12.49 11.03
C ILE A 338 4.01 -13.75 11.59
N PHE A 339 3.25 -14.84 11.81
CA PHE A 339 3.78 -16.03 12.45
C PHE A 339 4.63 -16.88 11.50
N THR A 340 5.82 -17.26 11.98
CA THR A 340 6.63 -18.33 11.36
C THR A 340 7.40 -19.07 12.45
N TRP A 341 7.57 -20.40 12.29
CA TRP A 341 8.16 -21.26 13.30
C TRP A 341 9.62 -20.92 13.62
N TRP A 342 10.40 -20.53 12.64
CA TRP A 342 11.80 -20.19 12.86
C TRP A 342 12.00 -18.80 13.50
N ASP A 343 10.97 -17.93 13.44
CA ASP A 343 10.97 -16.55 13.95
C ASP A 343 9.62 -16.19 14.59
N PRO A 344 9.29 -16.80 15.75
CA PRO A 344 7.95 -16.65 16.37
C PRO A 344 7.80 -15.35 17.19
N LEU A 345 8.90 -14.71 17.61
CA LEU A 345 8.86 -13.55 18.51
C LEU A 345 8.08 -12.37 17.95
N PRO A 346 8.17 -11.98 16.67
CA PRO A 346 7.35 -10.90 16.12
C PRO A 346 5.85 -11.10 16.36
N TYR A 347 5.35 -12.31 16.16
CA TYR A 347 3.96 -12.62 16.40
C TYR A 347 3.55 -12.38 17.88
N LEU A 348 4.33 -12.92 18.81
CA LEU A 348 4.06 -12.75 20.23
C LEU A 348 4.13 -11.28 20.64
N MET A 349 5.15 -10.55 20.17
CA MET A 349 5.38 -9.18 20.57
C MET A 349 4.40 -8.19 19.91
N VAL A 350 3.96 -8.42 18.67
CA VAL A 350 2.89 -7.61 18.07
C VAL A 350 1.61 -7.70 18.89
N HIS A 351 1.18 -8.91 19.23
CA HIS A 351 -0.11 -9.14 19.88
C HIS A 351 -0.10 -8.85 21.38
N HIS A 352 1.02 -9.09 22.08
CA HIS A 352 1.09 -8.99 23.55
C HIS A 352 1.91 -7.81 24.09
N LEU A 353 2.66 -7.12 23.24
CA LEU A 353 3.41 -5.92 23.63
C LEU A 353 2.98 -4.68 22.83
N GLN A 354 3.12 -4.72 21.49
CA GLN A 354 2.89 -3.55 20.64
C GLN A 354 1.44 -3.07 20.72
N ILE A 355 0.47 -3.90 20.38
CA ILE A 355 -0.95 -3.52 20.39
C ILE A 355 -1.44 -3.13 21.79
N PRO A 356 -1.17 -3.90 22.86
CA PRO A 356 -1.51 -3.47 24.22
C PRO A 356 -0.89 -2.13 24.62
N ALA A 357 0.38 -1.87 24.28
CA ALA A 357 1.03 -0.59 24.57
C ALA A 357 0.35 0.59 23.86
N LEU A 358 -0.04 0.41 22.60
CA LEU A 358 -0.79 1.42 21.84
C LEU A 358 -2.18 1.65 22.43
N LEU A 359 -2.91 0.59 22.81
CA LEU A 359 -4.22 0.69 23.46
C LEU A 359 -4.13 1.44 24.79
N ILE A 360 -3.17 1.08 25.65
CA ILE A 360 -2.93 1.78 26.92
C ILE A 360 -2.56 3.26 26.66
N GLY A 361 -1.73 3.50 25.65
CA GLY A 361 -1.35 4.87 25.25
C GLY A 361 -2.56 5.70 24.84
N ASN A 362 -3.46 5.17 24.03
CA ASN A 362 -4.69 5.85 23.60
C ASN A 362 -5.66 6.06 24.77
N LEU A 363 -5.85 5.05 25.60
CA LEU A 363 -6.70 5.15 26.81
C LEU A 363 -6.20 6.25 27.77
N ARG A 364 -4.89 6.32 28.04
CA ARG A 364 -4.28 7.38 28.88
C ARG A 364 -4.48 8.77 28.30
N ARG A 365 -4.46 8.91 26.95
CA ARG A 365 -4.67 10.16 26.24
C ARG A 365 -6.14 10.46 25.93
N ARG A 366 -7.06 9.58 26.36
CA ARG A 366 -8.51 9.64 26.07
C ARG A 366 -8.81 9.72 24.57
N ARG A 367 -7.99 9.07 23.73
CA ARG A 367 -8.20 8.97 22.29
C ARG A 367 -8.96 7.70 21.95
N GLY A 368 -9.96 7.83 21.07
CA GLY A 368 -10.69 6.70 20.50
C GLY A 368 -9.89 6.00 19.40
N TRP A 369 -10.37 4.83 18.99
CA TRP A 369 -9.92 4.17 17.76
C TRP A 369 -11.10 3.46 17.10
N THR A 370 -11.06 3.35 15.77
CA THR A 370 -12.10 2.68 14.97
C THR A 370 -11.74 1.24 14.66
N LYS A 371 -10.44 0.94 14.55
CA LYS A 371 -9.94 -0.37 14.13
C LYS A 371 -8.52 -0.62 14.67
N ILE A 372 -8.23 -1.88 15.02
CA ILE A 372 -6.86 -2.38 15.20
C ILE A 372 -6.40 -2.93 13.85
N ASP A 373 -5.37 -2.35 13.27
CA ASP A 373 -4.82 -2.80 12.00
C ASP A 373 -3.50 -3.56 12.21
N PHE A 374 -3.57 -4.88 12.29
CA PHE A 374 -2.39 -5.74 12.48
C PHE A 374 -1.46 -5.74 11.27
N ASN A 375 -1.96 -5.48 10.07
CA ASN A 375 -1.15 -5.41 8.86
C ASN A 375 -0.22 -4.19 8.88
N ILE A 376 -0.76 -3.04 9.30
CA ILE A 376 0.01 -1.78 9.42
C ILE A 376 0.65 -1.65 10.81
N GLY A 377 0.23 -2.44 11.78
CA GLY A 377 0.74 -2.43 13.15
C GLY A 377 0.36 -1.18 13.95
N LYS A 378 -0.86 -0.64 13.74
CA LYS A 378 -1.35 0.57 14.40
C LYS A 378 -2.82 0.49 14.83
N LEU A 379 -3.24 1.43 15.68
CA LEU A 379 -4.65 1.76 15.90
C LEU A 379 -5.05 2.83 14.88
N VAL A 380 -6.15 2.59 14.17
CA VAL A 380 -6.74 3.59 13.28
C VAL A 380 -7.61 4.52 14.12
N GLU A 381 -7.23 5.79 14.19
CA GLU A 381 -7.97 6.83 14.93
C GLU A 381 -9.16 7.34 14.09
N PRO A 382 -10.23 7.90 14.71
CA PRO A 382 -11.41 8.36 13.98
C PRO A 382 -11.11 9.48 12.97
N ASP A 383 -10.15 10.35 13.31
CA ASP A 383 -9.77 11.51 12.49
C ASP A 383 -8.68 11.19 11.45
N GLY A 384 -8.26 9.93 11.39
CA GLY A 384 -7.13 9.51 10.56
C GLY A 384 -5.78 9.87 11.19
N ASP A 385 -4.75 9.11 10.88
CA ASP A 385 -3.36 9.46 11.30
C ASP A 385 -2.71 10.35 10.24
#